data_2e1078b06a0730c41fb6596ecf147d38
#
_entry.id   2e1078b06a0730c41fb6596ecf147d38
#
_cell.length_a   1.000
_cell.length_b   1.000
_cell.length_c   1.000
_cell.angle_alpha   90.00
_cell.angle_beta   90.00
_cell.angle_gamma   90.00
#
_symmetry.space_group_name_H-M   'P 1'
#
loop_
_entity.id
_entity.type
_entity.pdbx_description
1 polymer ?
#
loop_
_entity_poly.entity_id
_entity_poly.type
_entity_poly.pdbx_seq_one_letter_code
_entity_poly.pdbx_strand_id
1 'polypeptide(L)'
;MYIPKANGKLRALGITTIEDRVVQKAVAWVLSAVFEQDFLDSSHGFRPNRSPHTALHRLRDGMMQHWAKYVVEVDVVSYFDTVNWAWLRKFVRHRVNDGGLIRLLNKWLKAGVMENGVVTLSAEGVPQGGPVSPVLSNIYLHYVLDLWFERRFKKTCRGYAELDALRG
;
A
#
# COMPACT_ATOMS: atom_id res chain seq x y z
N MET A 1 -13.31 14.36 7.40
CA MET A 1 -14.26 13.41 8.02
C MET A 1 -13.50 12.47 8.94
N TYR A 2 -14.05 12.14 10.11
CA TYR A 2 -13.42 11.19 11.04
C TYR A 2 -14.26 9.92 11.14
N ILE A 3 -13.56 8.77 11.11
CA ILE A 3 -14.19 7.46 11.25
C ILE A 3 -13.65 6.81 12.52
N PRO A 4 -14.52 6.29 13.41
CA PRO A 4 -14.07 5.60 14.62
C PRO A 4 -13.36 4.28 14.27
N LYS A 5 -12.21 4.04 14.89
CA LYS A 5 -11.51 2.74 14.85
C LYS A 5 -12.08 1.82 15.94
N ALA A 6 -11.86 0.50 15.79
CA ALA A 6 -12.28 -0.48 16.78
C ALA A 6 -11.73 -0.23 18.20
N ASN A 7 -10.60 0.47 18.31
CA ASN A 7 -9.96 0.85 19.59
C ASN A 7 -10.46 2.21 20.15
N GLY A 8 -11.54 2.79 19.60
CA GLY A 8 -12.10 4.08 20.02
C GLY A 8 -11.36 5.32 19.52
N LYS A 9 -10.20 5.19 18.87
CA LYS A 9 -9.50 6.31 18.23
C LYS A 9 -10.17 6.72 16.94
N LEU A 10 -10.03 7.98 16.55
CA LEU A 10 -10.55 8.50 15.29
C LEU A 10 -9.49 8.34 14.18
N ARG A 11 -9.95 7.94 12.98
CA ARG A 11 -9.13 7.95 11.76
C ARG A 11 -9.59 9.14 10.92
N ALA A 12 -8.69 10.04 10.60
CA ALA A 12 -8.96 11.10 9.63
C ALA A 12 -9.05 10.49 8.22
N LEU A 13 -10.16 10.76 7.52
CA LEU A 13 -10.34 10.39 6.13
C LEU A 13 -10.43 11.64 5.28
N GLY A 14 -9.51 11.82 4.35
CA GLY A 14 -9.52 12.89 3.38
C GLY A 14 -10.62 12.65 2.33
N ILE A 15 -11.43 13.65 2.07
CA ILE A 15 -12.41 13.62 0.99
C ILE A 15 -11.82 14.45 -0.16
N THR A 16 -11.46 13.79 -1.24
CA THR A 16 -11.01 14.44 -2.48
C THR A 16 -12.20 15.06 -3.23
N THR A 17 -11.96 16.11 -4.01
CA THR A 17 -12.95 16.65 -4.94
C THR A 17 -13.39 15.59 -5.95
N ILE A 18 -14.53 15.78 -6.60
CA ILE A 18 -15.03 14.80 -7.59
C ILE A 18 -14.05 14.69 -8.76
N GLU A 19 -13.54 15.82 -9.26
CA GLU A 19 -12.59 15.87 -10.34
C GLU A 19 -11.30 15.11 -9.99
N ASP A 20 -10.71 15.41 -8.84
CA ASP A 20 -9.53 14.69 -8.36
C ASP A 20 -9.79 13.20 -8.19
N ARG A 21 -10.97 12.83 -7.69
CA ARG A 21 -11.34 11.42 -7.50
C ARG A 21 -11.39 10.67 -8.83
N VAL A 22 -11.98 11.28 -9.88
CA VAL A 22 -12.05 10.68 -11.22
C VAL A 22 -10.64 10.50 -11.79
N VAL A 23 -9.82 11.56 -11.74
CA VAL A 23 -8.44 11.51 -12.28
C VAL A 23 -7.57 10.52 -11.47
N GLN A 24 -7.67 10.52 -10.14
CA GLN A 24 -6.97 9.55 -9.30
C GLN A 24 -7.38 8.12 -9.61
N LYS A 25 -8.68 7.87 -9.89
CA LYS A 25 -9.15 6.53 -10.24
C LYS A 25 -8.59 6.06 -11.57
N ALA A 26 -8.57 6.94 -12.58
CA ALA A 26 -7.96 6.64 -13.87
C ALA A 26 -6.47 6.31 -13.75
N VAL A 27 -5.72 7.12 -13.00
CA VAL A 27 -4.30 6.88 -12.73
C VAL A 27 -4.10 5.58 -11.94
N ALA A 28 -4.96 5.29 -10.96
CA ALA A 28 -4.90 4.04 -10.19
C ALA A 28 -5.07 2.81 -11.10
N TRP A 29 -5.97 2.86 -12.08
CA TRP A 29 -6.14 1.76 -13.04
C TRP A 29 -4.89 1.53 -13.88
N VAL A 30 -4.30 2.60 -14.40
CA VAL A 30 -3.06 2.52 -15.20
C VAL A 30 -1.92 1.95 -14.36
N LEU A 31 -1.70 2.50 -13.16
CA LEU A 31 -0.65 2.02 -12.27
C LEU A 31 -0.88 0.56 -11.84
N SER A 32 -2.12 0.18 -11.54
CA SER A 32 -2.46 -1.20 -11.22
C SER A 32 -2.12 -2.15 -12.36
N ALA A 33 -2.50 -1.82 -13.60
CA ALA A 33 -2.20 -2.65 -14.76
C ALA A 33 -0.69 -2.83 -15.00
N VAL A 34 0.09 -1.78 -14.75
CA VAL A 34 1.55 -1.80 -14.93
C VAL A 34 2.23 -2.61 -13.82
N PHE A 35 1.87 -2.38 -12.55
CA PHE A 35 2.57 -2.97 -11.41
C PHE A 35 2.02 -4.35 -10.99
N GLU A 36 0.81 -4.74 -11.43
CA GLU A 36 0.26 -6.06 -11.13
C GLU A 36 1.18 -7.20 -11.60
N GLN A 37 1.95 -6.96 -12.66
CA GLN A 37 2.92 -7.91 -13.19
C GLN A 37 4.16 -8.11 -12.29
N ASP A 38 4.44 -7.15 -11.43
CA ASP A 38 5.60 -7.19 -10.53
C ASP A 38 5.23 -7.74 -9.14
N PHE A 39 3.98 -7.56 -8.73
CA PHE A 39 3.53 -7.93 -7.39
C PHE A 39 3.60 -9.44 -7.14
N LEU A 40 4.17 -9.81 -6.01
CA LEU A 40 4.25 -11.20 -5.60
C LEU A 40 2.88 -11.78 -5.23
N ASP A 41 2.76 -13.08 -5.28
CA ASP A 41 1.52 -13.80 -4.91
C ASP A 41 1.17 -13.65 -3.43
N SER A 42 2.15 -13.37 -2.60
CA SER A 42 2.02 -13.09 -1.17
C SER A 42 1.31 -11.77 -0.83
N SER A 43 1.13 -10.88 -1.81
CA SER A 43 0.46 -9.59 -1.62
C SER A 43 -1.01 -9.68 -2.03
N HIS A 44 -1.92 -9.47 -1.09
CA HIS A 44 -3.36 -9.68 -1.28
C HIS A 44 -4.22 -8.39 -1.23
N GLY A 45 -3.74 -7.32 -0.58
CA GLY A 45 -4.51 -6.11 -0.37
C GLY A 45 -4.72 -5.28 -1.64
N PHE A 46 -5.93 -4.79 -1.86
CA PHE A 46 -6.31 -3.86 -2.94
C PHE A 46 -5.92 -4.27 -4.36
N ARG A 47 -5.76 -5.56 -4.62
CA ARG A 47 -5.39 -6.11 -5.92
C ARG A 47 -6.59 -6.77 -6.60
N PRO A 48 -6.66 -6.77 -7.96
CA PRO A 48 -7.69 -7.51 -8.69
C PRO A 48 -7.65 -9.00 -8.34
N ASN A 49 -8.83 -9.62 -8.17
CA ASN A 49 -8.99 -11.05 -7.87
C ASN A 49 -8.30 -11.54 -6.58
N ARG A 50 -7.92 -10.62 -5.70
CA ARG A 50 -7.36 -10.92 -4.36
C ARG A 50 -8.31 -10.41 -3.28
N SER A 51 -8.30 -11.07 -2.15
CA SER A 51 -9.16 -10.72 -1.02
C SER A 51 -8.55 -11.22 0.31
N PRO A 52 -9.06 -10.78 1.47
CA PRO A 52 -8.66 -11.37 2.75
C PRO A 52 -8.87 -12.89 2.80
N HIS A 53 -9.91 -13.40 2.15
CA HIS A 53 -10.16 -14.85 2.09
C HIS A 53 -9.06 -15.58 1.31
N THR A 54 -8.57 -15.02 0.21
CA THR A 54 -7.47 -15.65 -0.54
C THR A 54 -6.19 -15.71 0.29
N ALA A 55 -5.90 -14.68 1.09
CA ALA A 55 -4.78 -14.67 2.02
C ALA A 55 -4.92 -15.74 3.11
N LEU A 56 -6.12 -15.83 3.73
CA LEU A 56 -6.39 -16.84 4.74
C LEU A 56 -6.30 -18.27 4.20
N HIS A 57 -6.77 -18.51 2.97
CA HIS A 57 -6.62 -19.81 2.32
C HIS A 57 -5.15 -20.16 2.12
N ARG A 58 -4.35 -19.22 1.63
CA ARG A 58 -2.93 -19.41 1.43
C ARG A 58 -2.18 -19.67 2.75
N LEU A 59 -2.46 -18.89 3.78
CA LEU A 59 -1.92 -19.12 5.13
C LEU A 59 -2.26 -20.52 5.64
N ARG A 60 -3.53 -20.92 5.56
CA ARG A 60 -3.98 -22.27 5.95
C ARG A 60 -3.21 -23.35 5.19
N ASP A 61 -3.10 -23.20 3.88
CA ASP A 61 -2.43 -24.20 3.03
C ASP A 61 -0.93 -24.28 3.34
N GLY A 62 -0.28 -23.14 3.58
CA GLY A 62 1.11 -23.10 4.05
C GLY A 62 1.31 -23.80 5.41
N MET A 63 0.40 -23.58 6.36
CA MET A 63 0.42 -24.27 7.64
C MET A 63 0.23 -25.79 7.51
N MET A 64 -0.72 -26.22 6.67
CA MET A 64 -1.06 -27.64 6.52
C MET A 64 -0.01 -28.40 5.70
N GLN A 65 0.50 -27.82 4.61
CA GLN A 65 1.43 -28.48 3.70
C GLN A 65 2.88 -28.45 4.19
N HIS A 66 3.28 -27.37 4.86
CA HIS A 66 4.67 -27.16 5.27
C HIS A 66 4.90 -27.29 6.77
N TRP A 67 3.88 -27.70 7.53
CA TRP A 67 3.97 -27.90 8.99
C TRP A 67 4.54 -26.68 9.72
N ALA A 68 4.11 -25.49 9.30
CA ALA A 68 4.54 -24.24 9.94
C ALA A 68 4.17 -24.25 11.43
N LYS A 69 5.17 -24.13 12.30
CA LYS A 69 4.99 -24.18 13.76
C LYS A 69 4.61 -22.82 14.35
N TYR A 70 4.92 -21.76 13.64
CA TYR A 70 4.76 -20.39 14.15
C TYR A 70 4.08 -19.53 13.09
N VAL A 71 3.15 -18.71 13.53
CA VAL A 71 2.56 -17.61 12.78
C VAL A 71 2.90 -16.33 13.51
N VAL A 72 3.49 -15.38 12.80
CA VAL A 72 3.85 -14.06 13.35
C VAL A 72 3.02 -13.03 12.64
N GLU A 73 2.18 -12.32 13.39
CA GLU A 73 1.41 -11.18 12.89
C GLU A 73 2.18 -9.89 13.15
N VAL A 74 2.30 -9.06 12.13
CA VAL A 74 2.99 -7.76 12.21
C VAL A 74 2.10 -6.68 11.60
N ASP A 75 1.87 -5.60 12.33
CA ASP A 75 1.19 -4.42 11.84
C ASP A 75 2.14 -3.21 11.80
N VAL A 76 2.08 -2.44 10.71
CA VAL A 76 2.92 -1.24 10.54
C VAL A 76 2.17 -0.03 11.07
N VAL A 77 2.65 0.49 12.19
CA VAL A 77 2.04 1.65 12.85
C VAL A 77 2.09 2.88 11.94
N SER A 78 0.93 3.54 11.77
CA SER A 78 0.79 4.79 11.01
C SER A 78 1.39 4.73 9.61
N TYR A 79 1.30 3.58 8.95
CA TYR A 79 1.94 3.33 7.66
C TYR A 79 1.67 4.44 6.63
N PHE A 80 0.41 4.82 6.43
CA PHE A 80 0.05 5.85 5.43
C PHE A 80 0.66 7.23 5.74
N ASP A 81 0.92 7.53 7.01
CA ASP A 81 1.45 8.82 7.45
C ASP A 81 2.98 8.90 7.34
N THR A 82 3.65 7.74 7.20
CA THR A 82 5.12 7.62 7.23
C THR A 82 5.75 7.23 5.89
N VAL A 83 4.96 7.13 4.82
CA VAL A 83 5.48 6.80 3.48
C VAL A 83 6.40 7.90 2.98
N ASN A 84 7.66 7.56 2.76
CA ASN A 84 8.66 8.50 2.26
C ASN A 84 8.47 8.78 0.76
N TRP A 85 8.23 10.05 0.39
CA TRP A 85 7.95 10.44 -0.98
C TRP A 85 9.13 10.27 -1.95
N ALA A 86 10.35 10.39 -1.47
CA ALA A 86 11.53 10.22 -2.32
C ALA A 86 11.65 8.76 -2.80
N TRP A 87 11.45 7.82 -1.88
CA TRP A 87 11.43 6.41 -2.21
C TRP A 87 10.20 6.02 -3.03
N LEU A 88 9.01 6.52 -2.69
CA LEU A 88 7.81 6.25 -3.48
C LEU A 88 7.99 6.68 -4.95
N ARG A 89 8.51 7.90 -5.18
CA ARG A 89 8.82 8.38 -6.54
C ARG A 89 9.83 7.50 -7.26
N LYS A 90 10.87 7.07 -6.55
CA LYS A 90 11.88 6.16 -7.10
C LYS A 90 11.26 4.83 -7.53
N PHE A 91 10.40 4.26 -6.71
CA PHE A 91 9.72 3.02 -7.01
C PHE A 91 8.74 3.15 -8.18
N VAL A 92 7.94 4.20 -8.24
CA VAL A 92 7.06 4.44 -9.39
C VAL A 92 7.88 4.59 -10.68
N ARG A 93 9.00 5.29 -10.63
CA ARG A 93 9.89 5.50 -11.79
C ARG A 93 10.55 4.24 -12.31
N HIS A 94 10.55 3.15 -11.57
CA HIS A 94 11.03 1.88 -12.09
C HIS A 94 10.25 1.39 -13.32
N ARG A 95 8.96 1.71 -13.40
CA ARG A 95 8.07 1.25 -14.46
C ARG A 95 7.46 2.40 -15.26
N VAL A 96 7.42 3.58 -14.71
CA VAL A 96 6.74 4.74 -15.30
C VAL A 96 7.70 5.89 -15.49
N ASN A 97 8.05 6.17 -16.74
CA ASN A 97 8.94 7.29 -17.11
C ASN A 97 8.18 8.52 -17.64
N ASP A 98 6.90 8.66 -17.29
CA ASP A 98 6.10 9.82 -17.66
C ASP A 98 6.24 10.95 -16.64
N GLY A 99 6.83 12.06 -17.07
CA GLY A 99 7.03 13.24 -16.22
C GLY A 99 5.73 13.95 -15.83
N GLY A 100 4.68 13.85 -16.67
CA GLY A 100 3.35 14.39 -16.38
C GLY A 100 2.69 13.66 -15.23
N LEU A 101 2.67 12.34 -15.28
CA LEU A 101 2.13 11.50 -14.22
C LEU A 101 2.90 11.69 -12.90
N ILE A 102 4.23 11.73 -12.94
CA ILE A 102 5.04 11.97 -11.74
C ILE A 102 4.75 13.36 -11.13
N ARG A 103 4.57 14.40 -11.96
CA ARG A 103 4.17 15.72 -11.45
C ARG A 103 2.79 15.70 -10.82
N LEU A 104 1.84 14.99 -11.41
CA LEU A 104 0.48 14.84 -10.88
C LEU A 104 0.48 14.13 -9.52
N LEU A 105 1.19 13.02 -9.40
CA LEU A 105 1.37 12.32 -8.11
C LEU A 105 1.96 13.25 -7.06
N ASN A 106 3.00 14.03 -7.40
CA ASN A 106 3.59 14.99 -6.47
C ASN A 106 2.61 16.09 -6.02
N LYS A 107 1.72 16.54 -6.90
CA LYS A 107 0.66 17.49 -6.52
C LYS A 107 -0.27 16.89 -5.47
N TRP A 108 -0.73 15.67 -5.67
CA TRP A 108 -1.62 14.99 -4.70
C TRP A 108 -0.93 14.73 -3.37
N LEU A 109 0.31 14.28 -3.37
CA LEU A 109 1.07 14.06 -2.13
C LEU A 109 1.25 15.37 -1.34
N LYS A 110 1.47 16.49 -2.03
CA LYS A 110 1.68 17.83 -1.42
C LYS A 110 0.41 18.60 -1.14
N ALA A 111 -0.76 18.13 -1.58
CA ALA A 111 -2.00 18.90 -1.46
C ALA A 111 -2.39 19.22 0.00
N GLY A 112 -1.91 18.39 0.95
CA GLY A 112 -2.26 18.54 2.35
C GLY A 112 -3.71 18.16 2.65
N VAL A 113 -4.14 18.45 3.85
CA VAL A 113 -5.51 18.22 4.33
C VAL A 113 -6.08 19.55 4.80
N MET A 114 -7.24 19.92 4.28
CA MET A 114 -7.99 21.07 4.76
C MET A 114 -8.97 20.63 5.86
N GLU A 115 -8.84 21.22 7.02
CA GLU A 115 -9.74 21.02 8.15
C GLU A 115 -10.15 22.35 8.75
N ASN A 116 -11.46 22.59 8.87
CA ASN A 116 -12.02 23.84 9.42
C ASN A 116 -11.43 25.12 8.76
N GLY A 117 -11.16 25.06 7.44
CA GLY A 117 -10.58 26.19 6.69
C GLY A 117 -9.07 26.34 6.84
N VAL A 118 -8.41 25.49 7.61
CA VAL A 118 -6.95 25.49 7.77
C VAL A 118 -6.34 24.35 6.95
N VAL A 119 -5.36 24.67 6.11
CA VAL A 119 -4.62 23.66 5.32
C VAL A 119 -3.37 23.23 6.09
N THR A 120 -3.32 21.96 6.42
CA THR A 120 -2.13 21.33 7.00
C THR A 120 -1.36 20.59 5.92
N LEU A 121 -0.11 20.97 5.69
CA LEU A 121 0.77 20.32 4.73
C LEU A 121 1.56 19.20 5.43
N SER A 122 1.68 18.07 4.76
CA SER A 122 2.55 16.98 5.21
C SER A 122 3.85 16.98 4.40
N ALA A 123 4.95 16.57 5.01
CA ALA A 123 6.25 16.39 4.35
C ALA A 123 6.45 14.94 3.88
N GLU A 124 5.63 14.02 4.36
CA GLU A 124 5.64 12.60 4.04
C GLU A 124 4.22 12.03 4.13
N GLY A 125 4.07 10.77 3.83
CA GLY A 125 2.77 10.09 3.89
C GLY A 125 1.99 10.12 2.58
N VAL A 126 0.96 9.28 2.52
CA VAL A 126 0.01 9.22 1.40
C VAL A 126 -1.38 9.55 1.93
N PRO A 127 -2.09 10.52 1.32
CA PRO A 127 -3.40 10.93 1.79
C PRO A 127 -4.36 9.74 1.90
N GLN A 128 -4.99 9.55 3.05
CA GLN A 128 -5.99 8.50 3.25
C GLN A 128 -7.32 8.93 2.63
N GLY A 129 -7.92 8.06 1.80
CA GLY A 129 -9.24 8.27 1.19
C GLY A 129 -9.23 8.56 -0.30
N GLY A 130 -8.06 8.83 -0.90
CA GLY A 130 -7.94 8.97 -2.35
C GLY A 130 -7.89 7.60 -3.07
N PRO A 131 -8.52 7.44 -4.26
CA PRO A 131 -8.51 6.18 -5.01
C PRO A 131 -7.12 5.67 -5.43
N VAL A 132 -6.13 6.56 -5.54
CA VAL A 132 -4.77 6.19 -5.94
C VAL A 132 -3.93 5.66 -4.76
N SER A 133 -4.29 6.02 -3.53
CA SER A 133 -3.50 5.72 -2.33
C SER A 133 -3.26 4.22 -2.09
N PRO A 134 -4.25 3.32 -2.27
CA PRO A 134 -4.03 1.89 -2.14
C PRO A 134 -2.99 1.34 -3.11
N VAL A 135 -3.00 1.80 -4.36
CA VAL A 135 -2.04 1.34 -5.37
C VAL A 135 -0.63 1.84 -5.06
N LEU A 136 -0.49 3.11 -4.65
CA LEU A 136 0.80 3.66 -4.20
C LEU A 136 1.34 2.92 -2.99
N SER A 137 0.45 2.54 -2.06
CA SER A 137 0.78 1.69 -0.92
C SER A 137 1.32 0.33 -1.36
N ASN A 138 0.64 -0.34 -2.29
CA ASN A 138 1.09 -1.62 -2.82
C ASN A 138 2.45 -1.52 -3.50
N ILE A 139 2.67 -0.48 -4.32
CA ILE A 139 3.96 -0.23 -4.97
C ILE A 139 5.06 -0.04 -3.91
N TYR A 140 4.82 0.79 -2.90
CA TYR A 140 5.82 1.05 -1.87
C TYR A 140 6.19 -0.21 -1.08
N LEU A 141 5.19 -0.94 -0.59
CA LEU A 141 5.42 -2.15 0.20
C LEU A 141 6.01 -3.30 -0.61
N HIS A 142 5.70 -3.38 -1.90
CA HIS A 142 6.36 -4.36 -2.77
C HIS A 142 7.88 -4.24 -2.72
N TYR A 143 8.42 -3.02 -2.87
CA TYR A 143 9.88 -2.82 -2.85
C TYR A 143 10.48 -2.89 -1.45
N VAL A 144 9.77 -2.39 -0.43
CA VAL A 144 10.30 -2.30 0.94
C VAL A 144 10.14 -3.60 1.71
N LEU A 145 9.00 -4.26 1.58
CA LEU A 145 8.66 -5.44 2.38
C LEU A 145 8.75 -6.74 1.57
N ASP A 146 7.98 -6.85 0.46
CA ASP A 146 7.85 -8.12 -0.25
C ASP A 146 9.20 -8.59 -0.81
N LEU A 147 9.89 -7.71 -1.54
CA LEU A 147 11.20 -8.03 -2.12
C LEU A 147 12.29 -8.22 -1.06
N TRP A 148 12.23 -7.46 0.05
CA TRP A 148 13.14 -7.65 1.15
C TRP A 148 12.94 -9.02 1.79
N PHE A 149 11.69 -9.40 2.04
CA PHE A 149 11.38 -10.71 2.60
C PHE A 149 11.89 -11.84 1.70
N GLU A 150 11.50 -11.86 0.43
CA GLU A 150 11.88 -12.93 -0.51
C GLU A 150 13.39 -12.99 -0.79
N ARG A 151 14.03 -11.83 -0.98
CA ARG A 151 15.44 -11.78 -1.41
C ARG A 151 16.44 -11.84 -0.27
N ARG A 152 16.04 -11.42 0.93
CA ARG A 152 16.94 -11.31 2.08
C ARG A 152 16.48 -12.17 3.26
N PHE A 153 15.33 -11.85 3.85
CA PHE A 153 14.91 -12.49 5.10
C PHE A 153 14.71 -14.00 4.94
N LYS A 154 13.99 -14.44 3.93
CA LYS A 154 13.70 -15.86 3.67
C LYS A 154 14.97 -16.71 3.55
N LYS A 155 16.06 -16.14 3.02
CA LYS A 155 17.36 -16.83 2.91
C LYS A 155 18.06 -17.04 4.24
N THR A 156 17.70 -16.32 5.29
CA THR A 156 18.24 -16.51 6.64
C THR A 156 17.49 -17.59 7.44
N CYS A 157 16.31 -17.96 6.98
CA CYS A 157 15.49 -18.97 7.64
C CYS A 157 16.03 -20.37 7.36
N ARG A 158 16.12 -21.22 8.41
CA ARG A 158 16.55 -22.61 8.29
C ARG A 158 15.41 -23.58 7.93
N GLY A 159 14.35 -23.12 7.36
CA GLY A 159 13.17 -23.91 7.01
C GLY A 159 12.20 -23.11 6.15
N TYR A 160 10.98 -23.60 6.06
CA TYR A 160 9.92 -22.92 5.34
C TYR A 160 9.60 -21.56 6.01
N ALA A 161 9.58 -20.52 5.21
CA ALA A 161 9.15 -19.19 5.61
C ALA A 161 8.33 -18.57 4.49
N GLU A 162 7.18 -18.02 4.80
CA GLU A 162 6.28 -17.34 3.88
C GLU A 162 5.77 -16.04 4.50
N LEU A 163 5.50 -15.08 3.65
CA LEU A 163 4.88 -13.81 4.01
C LEU A 163 3.54 -13.72 3.25
N ASP A 164 2.47 -13.44 3.96
CA ASP A 164 1.19 -13.07 3.37
C ASP A 164 0.81 -11.67 3.84
N ALA A 165 0.77 -10.72 2.92
CA ALA A 165 0.53 -9.32 3.23
C ALA A 165 -0.94 -8.94 2.93
N LEU A 166 -1.70 -8.69 3.99
CA LEU A 166 -2.99 -8.00 3.94
C LEU A 166 -2.72 -6.51 4.12
N ARG A 167 -3.10 -5.73 3.14
CA ARG A 167 -2.91 -4.27 3.14
C ARG A 167 -4.28 -3.63 3.18
N GLY A 168 -4.68 -3.15 4.35
CA GLY A 168 -6.01 -2.61 4.56
C GLY A 168 -6.02 -1.36 5.42
#